data_b0c637411f4dee4a2d0a55af866c9a2c
#
_entry.id   b0c637411f4dee4a2d0a55af866c9a2c
#
_cell.length_a   1.000
_cell.length_b   1.000
_cell.length_c   1.000
_cell.angle_alpha   90.00
_cell.angle_beta   90.00
_cell.angle_gamma   90.00
#
_symmetry.space_group_name_H-M   'P 1'
#
loop_
_entity.id
_entity.type
_entity.pdbx_description
1 polymer ?
#
loop_
_entity_poly.entity_id
_entity_poly.type
_entity_poly.pdbx_seq_one_letter_code
_entity_poly.pdbx_strand_id
1 'polypeptide(L)'
;MWILAHVIIAPNSMYLQTRVHGSAGRKMDAAFATLPSDDTVRDKTLVVLQAPNDFTSYYFTLMRSGDALPLPEHTRVLSTGLHPMTIERPGANRLVLRTTDGFIAQRDLSIYRNHKYPMQTGETISITGMTAVVTKADIHGWPMDAVFTFDKSLDDESILWYIGTMAPERNPKTGRKLKVERYFPVPVPAVGETLSIDDLLARSEKYKMAVAAAEAPG
;
A
#
# COMPACT_ATOMS: atom_id res chain seq x y z
N MET A 1 16.77 -33.99 27.63
CA MET A 1 16.79 -32.92 26.60
C MET A 1 15.50 -32.85 25.76
N TRP A 2 14.93 -33.96 25.31
CA TRP A 2 13.70 -34.00 24.49
C TRP A 2 12.46 -33.41 25.18
N ILE A 3 12.23 -33.76 26.46
CA ILE A 3 11.09 -33.22 27.25
C ILE A 3 11.20 -31.69 27.40
N LEU A 4 12.38 -31.17 27.70
CA LEU A 4 12.58 -29.72 27.82
C LEU A 4 12.25 -28.98 26.51
N ALA A 5 12.67 -29.52 25.37
CA ALA A 5 12.41 -28.93 24.06
C ALA A 5 10.92 -28.89 23.71
N HIS A 6 10.18 -30.00 23.98
CA HIS A 6 8.79 -30.13 23.53
C HIS A 6 7.76 -29.65 24.54
N VAL A 7 8.06 -29.71 25.83
CA VAL A 7 7.11 -29.31 26.88
C VAL A 7 7.29 -27.86 27.33
N ILE A 8 8.50 -27.34 27.23
CA ILE A 8 8.80 -25.98 27.72
C ILE A 8 9.14 -25.03 26.57
N ILE A 9 10.11 -25.35 25.71
CA ILE A 9 10.61 -24.42 24.70
C ILE A 9 9.59 -24.25 23.57
N ALA A 10 9.07 -25.33 22.99
CA ALA A 10 8.15 -25.25 21.86
C ALA A 10 6.84 -24.54 22.20
N PRO A 11 6.13 -24.85 23.32
CA PRO A 11 4.91 -24.10 23.66
C PRO A 11 5.16 -22.61 23.92
N ASN A 12 6.28 -22.27 24.59
CA ASN A 12 6.62 -20.86 24.82
C ASN A 12 6.97 -20.13 23.53
N SER A 13 7.69 -20.76 22.60
CA SER A 13 7.98 -20.17 21.30
C SER A 13 6.71 -20.00 20.47
N MET A 14 5.82 -20.98 20.46
CA MET A 14 4.50 -20.86 19.80
C MET A 14 3.64 -19.75 20.41
N TYR A 15 3.63 -19.64 21.74
CA TYR A 15 2.90 -18.56 22.43
C TYR A 15 3.47 -17.18 22.09
N LEU A 16 4.80 -17.03 22.04
CA LEU A 16 5.42 -15.78 21.61
C LEU A 16 5.12 -15.48 20.15
N GLN A 17 5.20 -16.47 19.27
CA GLN A 17 4.86 -16.31 17.85
C GLN A 17 3.40 -15.89 17.67
N THR A 18 2.44 -16.55 18.35
CA THR A 18 1.03 -16.17 18.27
C THR A 18 0.76 -14.76 18.77
N ARG A 19 1.47 -14.27 19.78
CA ARG A 19 1.36 -12.87 20.24
C ARG A 19 1.93 -11.90 19.22
N VAL A 20 3.06 -12.20 18.63
CA VAL A 20 3.68 -11.33 17.58
C VAL A 20 2.79 -11.30 16.36
N HIS A 21 2.34 -12.44 15.84
CA HIS A 21 1.45 -12.51 14.67
C HIS A 21 0.08 -11.89 14.97
N GLY A 22 -0.49 -12.12 16.14
CA GLY A 22 -1.74 -11.47 16.54
C GLY A 22 -1.64 -9.95 16.67
N SER A 23 -0.47 -9.41 17.04
CA SER A 23 -0.25 -7.96 17.06
C SER A 23 -0.08 -7.38 15.65
N ALA A 24 0.59 -8.10 14.75
CA ALA A 24 0.73 -7.73 13.35
C ALA A 24 -0.62 -7.77 12.63
N GLY A 25 -1.41 -8.85 12.83
CA GLY A 25 -2.77 -8.96 12.31
C GLY A 25 -3.65 -7.77 12.71
N ARG A 26 -3.72 -7.45 14.01
CA ARG A 26 -4.50 -6.29 14.48
C ARG A 26 -4.04 -4.94 13.89
N LYS A 27 -2.75 -4.77 13.61
CA LYS A 27 -2.26 -3.57 12.92
C LYS A 27 -2.72 -3.52 11.47
N MET A 28 -2.70 -4.66 10.78
CA MET A 28 -3.20 -4.77 9.41
C MET A 28 -4.71 -4.55 9.34
N ASP A 29 -5.49 -5.16 10.25
CA ASP A 29 -6.94 -4.93 10.35
C ASP A 29 -7.24 -3.44 10.55
N ALA A 30 -6.52 -2.80 11.47
CA ALA A 30 -6.67 -1.36 11.72
C ALA A 30 -6.26 -0.50 10.52
N ALA A 31 -5.28 -0.90 9.72
CA ALA A 31 -4.90 -0.22 8.50
C ALA A 31 -5.99 -0.39 7.43
N PHE A 32 -6.48 -1.61 7.23
CA PHE A 32 -7.51 -1.92 6.23
C PHE A 32 -8.89 -1.36 6.58
N ALA A 33 -9.18 -1.15 7.87
CA ALA A 33 -10.41 -0.49 8.31
C ALA A 33 -10.57 0.95 7.78
N THR A 34 -9.50 1.56 7.27
CA THR A 34 -9.57 2.88 6.62
C THR A 34 -10.00 2.83 5.16
N LEU A 35 -10.03 1.65 4.55
CA LEU A 35 -10.54 1.41 3.21
C LEU A 35 -12.06 1.21 3.23
N PRO A 36 -12.77 1.47 2.12
CA PRO A 36 -14.21 1.29 2.07
C PRO A 36 -14.62 -0.14 2.44
N SER A 37 -15.62 -0.29 3.30
CA SER A 37 -16.11 -1.58 3.81
C SER A 37 -17.54 -1.91 3.43
N ASP A 38 -18.18 -1.06 2.64
CA ASP A 38 -19.54 -1.26 2.13
C ASP A 38 -19.55 -1.93 0.75
N ASP A 39 -20.72 -2.32 0.29
CA ASP A 39 -20.90 -3.03 -0.99
C ASP A 39 -20.57 -2.18 -2.23
N THR A 40 -20.40 -0.87 -2.08
CA THR A 40 -20.06 0.02 -3.21
C THR A 40 -18.69 -0.28 -3.84
N VAL A 41 -17.85 -1.05 -3.14
CA VAL A 41 -16.52 -1.44 -3.66
C VAL A 41 -16.56 -2.60 -4.64
N ARG A 42 -17.65 -3.40 -4.69
CA ARG A 42 -17.69 -4.67 -5.46
C ARG A 42 -17.42 -4.49 -6.94
N ASP A 43 -17.93 -3.39 -7.51
CA ASP A 43 -17.79 -3.08 -8.94
C ASP A 43 -16.66 -2.06 -9.18
N LYS A 44 -15.77 -1.89 -8.21
CA LYS A 44 -14.69 -0.89 -8.28
C LYS A 44 -13.32 -1.55 -8.38
N THR A 45 -12.42 -0.84 -9.03
CA THR A 45 -10.99 -1.12 -8.98
C THR A 45 -10.35 -0.26 -7.89
N LEU A 46 -9.81 -0.89 -6.85
CA LEU A 46 -9.03 -0.21 -5.83
C LEU A 46 -7.58 -0.09 -6.29
N VAL A 47 -7.11 1.12 -6.47
CA VAL A 47 -5.71 1.42 -6.81
C VAL A 47 -5.01 2.06 -5.62
N VAL A 48 -3.99 1.40 -5.12
CA VAL A 48 -3.10 1.92 -4.08
C VAL A 48 -1.82 2.38 -4.75
N LEU A 49 -1.60 3.69 -4.78
CA LEU A 49 -0.41 4.29 -5.41
C LEU A 49 0.87 3.87 -4.68
N GLN A 50 0.81 3.86 -3.35
CA GLN A 50 1.89 3.41 -2.48
C GLN A 50 1.30 2.68 -1.28
N ALA A 51 1.77 1.45 -1.00
CA ALA A 51 1.48 0.71 0.23
C ALA A 51 2.68 0.80 1.17
N PRO A 52 2.51 0.89 2.49
CA PRO A 52 3.61 1.02 3.45
C PRO A 52 4.61 -0.14 3.41
N ASN A 53 4.16 -1.33 3.08
CA ASN A 53 5.00 -2.51 2.96
C ASN A 53 4.34 -3.58 2.07
N ASP A 54 5.11 -4.61 1.71
CA ASP A 54 4.65 -5.71 0.84
C ASP A 54 3.56 -6.55 1.50
N PHE A 55 3.65 -6.76 2.81
CA PHE A 55 2.71 -7.63 3.53
C PHE A 55 1.28 -7.10 3.49
N THR A 56 1.08 -5.82 3.77
CA THR A 56 -0.25 -5.22 3.73
C THR A 56 -0.85 -5.28 2.34
N SER A 57 -0.04 -5.08 1.29
CA SER A 57 -0.53 -5.19 -0.08
C SER A 57 -0.93 -6.63 -0.46
N TYR A 58 -0.18 -7.62 0.02
CA TYR A 58 -0.42 -9.03 -0.27
C TYR A 58 -1.62 -9.60 0.50
N TYR A 59 -1.72 -9.30 1.80
CA TYR A 59 -2.76 -9.87 2.66
C TYR A 59 -4.10 -9.13 2.59
N PHE A 60 -4.18 -8.00 1.89
CA PHE A 60 -5.40 -7.19 1.80
C PHE A 60 -6.65 -8.02 1.43
N THR A 61 -6.61 -8.73 0.31
CA THR A 61 -7.75 -9.54 -0.16
C THR A 61 -8.06 -10.68 0.81
N LEU A 62 -7.03 -11.34 1.34
CA LEU A 62 -7.18 -12.45 2.27
C LEU A 62 -7.83 -12.02 3.58
N MET A 63 -7.37 -10.92 4.18
CA MET A 63 -7.91 -10.39 5.43
C MET A 63 -9.38 -9.98 5.27
N ARG A 64 -9.69 -9.22 4.21
CA ARG A 64 -11.07 -8.81 3.94
C ARG A 64 -12.00 -10.01 3.70
N SER A 65 -11.51 -11.03 3.00
CA SER A 65 -12.28 -12.27 2.80
C SER A 65 -12.53 -13.00 4.13
N GLY A 66 -11.53 -13.04 5.01
CA GLY A 66 -11.66 -13.62 6.36
C GLY A 66 -12.69 -12.91 7.24
N ASP A 67 -12.79 -11.59 7.10
CA ASP A 67 -13.74 -10.74 7.84
C ASP A 67 -15.11 -10.63 7.15
N ALA A 68 -15.35 -11.40 6.08
CA ALA A 68 -16.55 -11.35 5.26
C ALA A 68 -16.88 -9.93 4.71
N LEU A 69 -15.86 -9.10 4.52
CA LEU A 69 -16.01 -7.76 3.94
C LEU A 69 -16.11 -7.81 2.42
N PRO A 70 -16.82 -6.87 1.79
CA PRO A 70 -16.88 -6.77 0.33
C PRO A 70 -15.50 -6.62 -0.29
N LEU A 71 -15.22 -7.38 -1.33
CA LEU A 71 -13.97 -7.28 -2.10
C LEU A 71 -14.16 -6.38 -3.32
N PRO A 72 -13.20 -5.51 -3.63
CA PRO A 72 -13.17 -4.84 -4.93
C PRO A 72 -13.09 -5.85 -6.08
N GLU A 73 -13.61 -5.49 -7.23
CA GLU A 73 -13.45 -6.30 -8.45
C GLU A 73 -11.97 -6.54 -8.74
N HIS A 74 -11.18 -5.47 -8.62
CA HIS A 74 -9.74 -5.56 -8.73
C HIS A 74 -9.05 -4.74 -7.64
N THR A 75 -7.92 -5.23 -7.16
CA THR A 75 -6.98 -4.48 -6.33
C THR A 75 -5.65 -4.35 -7.06
N ARG A 76 -5.12 -3.14 -7.15
CA ARG A 76 -3.84 -2.81 -7.78
C ARG A 76 -2.97 -2.04 -6.81
N VAL A 77 -1.79 -2.55 -6.51
CA VAL A 77 -0.78 -1.84 -5.72
C VAL A 77 0.35 -1.49 -6.67
N LEU A 78 0.60 -0.20 -6.87
CA LEU A 78 1.57 0.27 -7.86
C LEU A 78 2.99 0.31 -7.30
N SER A 79 3.12 0.53 -5.99
CA SER A 79 4.41 0.59 -5.29
C SER A 79 4.26 0.14 -3.84
N THR A 80 5.34 -0.40 -3.28
CA THR A 80 5.44 -0.73 -1.85
C THR A 80 6.64 -0.03 -1.21
N GLY A 81 6.52 0.30 0.08
CA GLY A 81 7.49 1.11 0.81
C GLY A 81 7.17 2.60 0.78
N LEU A 82 7.58 3.27 1.86
CA LEU A 82 7.34 4.70 2.02
C LEU A 82 8.53 5.50 1.45
N HIS A 83 8.65 5.48 0.14
CA HIS A 83 9.70 6.19 -0.59
C HIS A 83 9.19 7.52 -1.15
N PRO A 84 10.04 8.54 -1.24
CA PRO A 84 9.73 9.73 -2.01
C PRO A 84 9.40 9.35 -3.45
N MET A 85 8.23 9.78 -3.92
CA MET A 85 7.73 9.44 -5.26
C MET A 85 7.05 10.65 -5.88
N THR A 86 7.25 10.82 -7.16
CA THR A 86 6.49 11.76 -7.98
C THR A 86 5.53 11.01 -8.89
N ILE A 87 4.36 11.60 -9.08
CA ILE A 87 3.27 11.06 -9.89
C ILE A 87 2.91 12.12 -10.91
N GLU A 88 3.09 11.79 -12.18
CA GLU A 88 2.73 12.63 -13.31
C GLU A 88 1.56 12.00 -14.06
N ARG A 89 0.58 12.82 -14.47
CA ARG A 89 -0.54 12.39 -15.33
C ARG A 89 -0.42 13.00 -16.71
N PRO A 90 0.27 12.35 -17.67
CA PRO A 90 0.47 12.90 -19.01
C PRO A 90 -0.79 12.83 -19.90
N GLY A 91 -1.83 12.09 -19.49
CA GLY A 91 -3.04 11.92 -20.29
C GLY A 91 -4.21 11.39 -19.47
N ALA A 92 -5.34 11.18 -20.11
CA ALA A 92 -6.58 10.80 -19.44
C ALA A 92 -6.48 9.47 -18.65
N ASN A 93 -5.73 8.49 -19.18
CA ASN A 93 -5.65 7.14 -18.65
C ASN A 93 -4.22 6.69 -18.31
N ARG A 94 -3.27 7.61 -18.16
CA ARG A 94 -1.85 7.30 -17.93
C ARG A 94 -1.32 7.97 -16.67
N LEU A 95 -0.57 7.20 -15.88
CA LEU A 95 0.26 7.69 -14.78
C LEU A 95 1.72 7.34 -15.05
N VAL A 96 2.62 8.25 -14.74
CA VAL A 96 4.07 8.00 -14.68
C VAL A 96 4.48 8.17 -13.23
N LEU A 97 5.00 7.12 -12.64
CA LEU A 97 5.55 7.12 -11.29
C LEU A 97 7.07 7.10 -11.36
N ARG A 98 7.73 7.96 -10.56
CA ARG A 98 9.18 8.00 -10.44
C ARG A 98 9.59 8.03 -8.98
N THR A 99 10.61 7.25 -8.63
CA THR A 99 11.16 7.21 -7.28
C THR A 99 12.69 7.07 -7.33
N THR A 100 13.36 7.55 -6.29
CA THR A 100 14.82 7.40 -6.14
C THR A 100 15.21 6.09 -5.48
N ASP A 101 14.28 5.43 -4.78
CA ASP A 101 14.55 4.27 -3.94
C ASP A 101 13.96 2.96 -4.49
N GLY A 102 13.27 3.03 -5.64
CA GLY A 102 12.61 1.90 -6.28
C GLY A 102 11.18 1.67 -5.78
N PHE A 103 10.43 0.82 -6.53
CA PHE A 103 9.01 0.54 -6.26
C PHE A 103 8.78 -0.53 -5.19
N ILE A 104 9.81 -1.20 -4.70
CA ILE A 104 9.72 -2.34 -3.79
C ILE A 104 10.45 -2.04 -2.49
N ALA A 105 9.72 -2.09 -1.37
CA ALA A 105 10.21 -1.70 -0.05
C ALA A 105 11.37 -2.54 0.47
N GLN A 106 11.25 -3.85 0.34
CA GLN A 106 12.20 -4.80 0.92
C GLN A 106 12.77 -5.68 -0.18
N ARG A 107 13.76 -5.14 -0.89
CA ARG A 107 14.35 -5.75 -2.08
C ARG A 107 14.72 -7.23 -1.90
N ASP A 108 15.36 -7.59 -0.80
CA ASP A 108 15.82 -8.96 -0.55
C ASP A 108 14.75 -9.90 0.02
N LEU A 109 13.70 -9.34 0.61
CA LEU A 109 12.60 -10.08 1.23
C LEU A 109 11.29 -9.96 0.44
N SER A 110 11.31 -9.29 -0.70
CA SER A 110 10.10 -9.10 -1.50
C SER A 110 9.56 -10.44 -1.99
N ILE A 111 8.26 -10.63 -1.77
CA ILE A 111 7.52 -11.78 -2.27
C ILE A 111 7.19 -11.66 -3.76
N TYR A 112 7.30 -10.47 -4.33
CA TYR A 112 6.97 -10.20 -5.74
C TYR A 112 8.16 -10.43 -6.67
N ARG A 113 9.33 -9.90 -6.30
CA ARG A 113 10.56 -9.98 -7.10
C ARG A 113 11.78 -9.97 -6.19
N ASN A 114 12.88 -10.55 -6.65
CA ASN A 114 14.16 -10.54 -5.98
C ASN A 114 15.31 -10.45 -7.01
N HIS A 115 16.54 -10.36 -6.55
CA HIS A 115 17.73 -10.22 -7.40
C HIS A 115 17.91 -11.33 -8.46
N LYS A 116 17.26 -12.49 -8.33
CA LYS A 116 17.29 -13.58 -9.32
C LYS A 116 16.36 -13.31 -10.50
N TYR A 117 15.39 -12.43 -10.32
CA TYR A 117 14.39 -12.09 -11.33
C TYR A 117 14.28 -10.57 -11.46
N PRO A 118 15.38 -9.91 -11.93
CA PRO A 118 15.41 -8.47 -12.10
C PRO A 118 14.42 -8.03 -13.18
N MET A 119 13.93 -6.82 -13.07
CA MET A 119 13.14 -6.19 -14.13
C MET A 119 14.05 -5.37 -15.03
N GLN A 120 13.75 -5.39 -16.32
CA GLN A 120 14.51 -4.63 -17.30
C GLN A 120 13.75 -3.40 -17.76
N THR A 121 14.48 -2.37 -18.13
CA THR A 121 13.89 -1.23 -18.85
C THR A 121 13.24 -1.73 -20.14
N GLY A 122 11.98 -1.32 -20.36
CA GLY A 122 11.12 -1.80 -21.46
C GLY A 122 10.29 -3.03 -21.10
N GLU A 123 10.53 -3.69 -19.95
CA GLU A 123 9.67 -4.79 -19.52
C GLU A 123 8.23 -4.32 -19.33
N THR A 124 7.30 -5.08 -19.92
CA THR A 124 5.88 -4.79 -19.90
C THR A 124 5.11 -5.87 -19.15
N ILE A 125 4.26 -5.44 -18.22
CA ILE A 125 3.36 -6.29 -17.46
C ILE A 125 1.94 -5.90 -17.82
N SER A 126 1.17 -6.82 -18.38
CA SER A 126 -0.24 -6.60 -18.71
C SER A 126 -1.12 -7.47 -17.81
N ILE A 127 -2.09 -6.83 -17.19
CA ILE A 127 -3.13 -7.47 -16.37
C ILE A 127 -4.48 -6.86 -16.77
N THR A 128 -5.58 -7.50 -16.36
CA THR A 128 -6.92 -6.97 -16.64
C THR A 128 -7.06 -5.52 -16.22
N GLY A 129 -7.41 -4.65 -17.15
CA GLY A 129 -7.68 -3.24 -16.92
C GLY A 129 -6.44 -2.33 -16.84
N MET A 130 -5.20 -2.89 -16.91
CA MET A 130 -4.01 -2.08 -16.78
C MET A 130 -2.77 -2.72 -17.42
N THR A 131 -1.92 -1.87 -18.00
CA THR A 131 -0.57 -2.24 -18.45
C THR A 131 0.45 -1.36 -17.74
N ALA A 132 1.53 -1.97 -17.23
CA ALA A 132 2.68 -1.30 -16.65
C ALA A 132 3.92 -1.52 -17.51
N VAL A 133 4.69 -0.46 -17.77
CA VAL A 133 5.96 -0.50 -18.50
C VAL A 133 7.04 0.08 -17.62
N VAL A 134 8.09 -0.67 -17.34
CA VAL A 134 9.28 -0.16 -16.65
C VAL A 134 10.06 0.72 -17.61
N THR A 135 10.15 2.02 -17.33
CA THR A 135 10.87 2.96 -18.20
C THR A 135 12.29 3.23 -17.73
N LYS A 136 12.58 2.90 -16.45
CA LYS A 136 13.92 2.95 -15.88
C LYS A 136 14.05 1.92 -14.78
N ALA A 137 15.16 1.17 -14.78
CA ALA A 137 15.56 0.30 -13.68
C ALA A 137 16.97 0.71 -13.21
N ASP A 138 17.32 0.39 -11.96
CA ASP A 138 18.66 0.56 -11.44
C ASP A 138 19.61 -0.54 -11.95
N ILE A 139 20.89 -0.49 -11.55
CA ILE A 139 21.90 -1.48 -11.96
C ILE A 139 21.63 -2.91 -11.44
N HIS A 140 20.72 -3.06 -10.50
CA HIS A 140 20.31 -4.35 -9.93
C HIS A 140 18.98 -4.82 -10.51
N GLY A 141 18.37 -4.08 -11.44
CA GLY A 141 17.09 -4.41 -12.06
C GLY A 141 15.88 -4.09 -11.16
N TRP A 142 16.01 -3.10 -10.27
CA TRP A 142 14.86 -2.60 -9.50
C TRP A 142 14.20 -1.45 -10.26
N PRO A 143 12.89 -1.51 -10.48
CA PRO A 143 12.17 -0.45 -11.19
C PRO A 143 12.28 0.87 -10.42
N MET A 144 12.67 1.93 -11.13
CA MET A 144 12.77 3.30 -10.62
C MET A 144 11.70 4.22 -11.21
N ASP A 145 11.39 4.02 -12.49
CA ASP A 145 10.35 4.74 -13.20
C ASP A 145 9.47 3.72 -13.92
N ALA A 146 8.15 3.92 -13.87
CA ALA A 146 7.20 3.10 -14.59
C ALA A 146 6.03 3.95 -15.13
N VAL A 147 5.50 3.53 -16.26
CA VAL A 147 4.29 4.06 -16.87
C VAL A 147 3.17 3.05 -16.70
N PHE A 148 2.09 3.49 -16.09
CA PHE A 148 0.86 2.71 -15.94
C PHE A 148 -0.19 3.28 -16.89
N THR A 149 -0.74 2.42 -17.75
CA THR A 149 -1.82 2.76 -18.67
C THR A 149 -3.04 1.95 -18.30
N PHE A 150 -4.14 2.61 -18.03
CA PHE A 150 -5.42 2.00 -17.67
C PHE A 150 -6.33 1.94 -18.90
N ASP A 151 -7.22 0.95 -18.94
CA ASP A 151 -8.19 0.83 -20.02
C ASP A 151 -9.27 1.92 -19.94
N LYS A 152 -9.48 2.48 -18.74
CA LYS A 152 -10.43 3.58 -18.46
C LYS A 152 -9.70 4.89 -18.17
N SER A 153 -10.44 6.01 -18.23
CA SER A 153 -9.95 7.28 -17.70
C SER A 153 -9.65 7.14 -16.20
N LEU A 154 -8.61 7.85 -15.73
CA LEU A 154 -8.29 7.87 -14.30
C LEU A 154 -9.35 8.60 -13.46
N ASP A 155 -10.20 9.41 -14.09
CA ASP A 155 -11.34 10.08 -13.45
C ASP A 155 -12.60 9.20 -13.42
N ASP A 156 -12.54 7.96 -13.94
CA ASP A 156 -13.69 7.04 -13.93
C ASP A 156 -14.07 6.69 -12.48
N GLU A 157 -15.34 6.88 -12.13
CA GLU A 157 -15.87 6.63 -10.79
C GLU A 157 -15.73 5.17 -10.33
N SER A 158 -15.47 4.24 -11.25
CA SER A 158 -15.17 2.85 -10.91
C SER A 158 -13.75 2.64 -10.38
N ILE A 159 -12.90 3.66 -10.37
CA ILE A 159 -11.53 3.60 -9.84
C ILE A 159 -11.46 4.37 -8.53
N LEU A 160 -11.04 3.70 -7.47
CA LEU A 160 -10.81 4.28 -6.15
C LEU A 160 -9.31 4.42 -5.90
N TRP A 161 -8.85 5.65 -5.67
CA TRP A 161 -7.44 5.98 -5.49
C TRP A 161 -7.08 6.13 -4.02
N TYR A 162 -6.05 5.43 -3.58
CA TYR A 162 -5.59 5.44 -2.19
C TYR A 162 -4.07 5.55 -2.10
N ILE A 163 -3.62 6.14 -1.00
CA ILE A 163 -2.22 6.11 -0.56
C ILE A 163 -2.18 5.54 0.86
N GLY A 164 -1.32 4.56 1.06
CA GLY A 164 -0.96 4.06 2.38
C GLY A 164 0.21 4.86 2.95
N THR A 165 0.13 5.24 4.21
CA THR A 165 1.18 5.98 4.91
C THR A 165 1.18 5.69 6.40
N MET A 166 2.24 6.13 7.10
CA MET A 166 2.32 6.12 8.56
C MET A 166 1.71 7.41 9.12
N ALA A 167 0.40 7.38 9.35
CA ALA A 167 -0.33 8.53 9.87
C ALA A 167 -0.10 8.75 11.37
N PRO A 168 -0.06 10.00 11.84
CA PRO A 168 -0.05 10.29 13.27
C PRO A 168 -1.38 9.90 13.91
N GLU A 169 -1.32 9.24 15.05
CA GLU A 169 -2.48 8.86 15.86
C GLU A 169 -2.15 9.05 17.34
N ARG A 170 -3.16 9.37 18.13
CA ARG A 170 -2.99 9.47 19.58
C ARG A 170 -3.46 8.19 20.25
N ASN A 171 -2.61 7.55 21.04
CA ASN A 171 -3.00 6.36 21.80
C ASN A 171 -4.11 6.74 22.81
N PRO A 172 -5.30 6.14 22.73
CA PRO A 172 -6.43 6.54 23.57
C PRO A 172 -6.22 6.26 25.06
N LYS A 173 -5.31 5.35 25.42
CA LYS A 173 -5.05 4.98 26.81
C LYS A 173 -3.93 5.82 27.44
N THR A 174 -2.96 6.25 26.65
CA THR A 174 -1.74 6.92 27.19
C THR A 174 -1.57 8.33 26.71
N GLY A 175 -2.37 8.81 25.76
CA GLY A 175 -2.24 10.11 25.12
C GLY A 175 -1.00 10.28 24.23
N ARG A 176 -0.10 9.27 24.16
CA ARG A 176 1.14 9.36 23.36
C ARG A 176 0.84 9.39 21.86
N LYS A 177 1.59 10.22 21.16
CA LYS A 177 1.57 10.22 19.69
C LYS A 177 2.26 8.95 19.18
N LEU A 178 1.61 8.27 18.24
CA LEU A 178 2.08 7.08 17.55
C LEU A 178 2.04 7.35 16.05
N LYS A 179 2.79 6.58 15.29
CA LYS A 179 2.63 6.48 13.84
C LYS A 179 2.02 5.11 13.54
N VAL A 180 0.90 5.12 12.86
CA VAL A 180 0.14 3.91 12.51
C VAL A 180 -0.10 3.86 11.01
N GLU A 181 -0.10 2.66 10.48
CA GLU A 181 -0.40 2.44 9.07
C GLU A 181 -1.87 2.73 8.79
N ARG A 182 -2.13 3.58 7.77
CA ARG A 182 -3.48 3.96 7.33
C ARG A 182 -3.49 4.18 5.82
N TYR A 183 -4.65 3.98 5.22
CA TYR A 183 -4.91 4.28 3.81
C TYR A 183 -5.88 5.45 3.69
N PHE A 184 -5.54 6.41 2.85
CA PHE A 184 -6.34 7.61 2.63
C PHE A 184 -6.75 7.71 1.17
N PRO A 185 -8.03 8.04 0.90
CA PRO A 185 -8.46 8.35 -0.45
C PRO A 185 -7.78 9.64 -0.90
N VAL A 186 -7.31 9.66 -2.14
CA VAL A 186 -6.65 10.82 -2.75
C VAL A 186 -7.25 11.12 -4.11
N PRO A 187 -7.28 12.39 -4.53
CA PRO A 187 -7.62 12.71 -5.91
C PRO A 187 -6.49 12.29 -6.84
N VAL A 188 -6.78 11.94 -8.08
CA VAL A 188 -5.74 11.83 -9.10
C VAL A 188 -5.24 13.22 -9.49
N PRO A 189 -3.97 13.36 -9.93
CA PRO A 189 -3.48 14.60 -10.51
C PRO A 189 -4.33 15.03 -11.73
N ALA A 190 -4.43 16.33 -12.00
CA ALA A 190 -5.01 16.81 -13.24
C ALA A 190 -4.13 16.39 -14.44
N VAL A 191 -4.72 16.33 -15.63
CA VAL A 191 -3.94 16.03 -16.85
C VAL A 191 -2.86 17.10 -17.05
N GLY A 192 -1.61 16.68 -17.23
CA GLY A 192 -0.44 17.54 -17.30
C GLY A 192 0.18 17.91 -15.95
N GLU A 193 -0.42 17.49 -14.85
CA GLU A 193 0.09 17.80 -13.50
C GLU A 193 1.08 16.74 -13.03
N THR A 194 2.08 17.19 -12.25
CA THR A 194 3.04 16.35 -11.52
C THR A 194 2.99 16.73 -10.05
N LEU A 195 2.81 15.74 -9.19
CA LEU A 195 2.70 15.89 -7.73
C LEU A 195 3.61 14.90 -7.02
N SER A 196 4.04 15.25 -5.82
CA SER A 196 4.62 14.29 -4.89
C SER A 196 3.52 13.48 -4.16
N ILE A 197 3.91 12.38 -3.53
CA ILE A 197 3.01 11.62 -2.62
C ILE A 197 2.49 12.53 -1.50
N ASP A 198 3.35 13.38 -0.94
CA ASP A 198 2.99 14.29 0.15
C ASP A 198 1.98 15.35 -0.32
N ASP A 199 2.13 15.88 -1.53
CA ASP A 199 1.16 16.82 -2.11
C ASP A 199 -0.21 16.17 -2.30
N LEU A 200 -0.26 14.90 -2.75
CA LEU A 200 -1.51 14.16 -2.87
C LEU A 200 -2.16 13.88 -1.52
N LEU A 201 -1.38 13.47 -0.52
CA LEU A 201 -1.87 13.29 0.84
C LEU A 201 -2.41 14.60 1.41
N ALA A 202 -1.73 15.72 1.17
CA ALA A 202 -2.18 17.05 1.60
C ALA A 202 -3.50 17.48 0.95
N ARG A 203 -3.90 16.89 -0.16
CA ARG A 203 -5.23 17.09 -0.80
C ARG A 203 -6.33 16.19 -0.22
N SER A 204 -5.96 15.17 0.56
CA SER A 204 -6.92 14.26 1.19
C SER A 204 -7.54 14.87 2.44
N GLU A 205 -8.84 15.12 2.44
CA GLU A 205 -9.55 15.65 3.62
C GLU A 205 -9.48 14.67 4.80
N LYS A 206 -9.58 13.36 4.54
CA LYS A 206 -9.45 12.34 5.59
C LYS A 206 -8.06 12.34 6.23
N TYR A 207 -6.99 12.57 5.46
CA TYR A 207 -5.64 12.69 5.98
C TYR A 207 -5.48 13.95 6.84
N LYS A 208 -5.96 15.11 6.35
CA LYS A 208 -5.96 16.36 7.12
C LYS A 208 -6.67 16.22 8.47
N MET A 209 -7.83 15.58 8.46
CA MET A 209 -8.58 15.31 9.69
C MET A 209 -7.81 14.41 10.67
N ALA A 210 -7.14 13.36 10.18
CA ALA A 210 -6.34 12.46 11.00
C ALA A 210 -5.15 13.18 11.64
N VAL A 211 -4.45 14.05 10.89
CA VAL A 211 -3.36 14.87 11.40
C VAL A 211 -3.86 15.84 12.47
N ALA A 212 -4.93 16.58 12.20
CA ALA A 212 -5.52 17.53 13.14
C ALA A 212 -5.97 16.86 14.45
N ALA A 213 -6.59 15.70 14.37
CA ALA A 213 -7.01 14.93 15.55
C ALA A 213 -5.83 14.46 16.42
N ALA A 214 -4.69 14.14 15.80
CA ALA A 214 -3.47 13.74 16.54
C ALA A 214 -2.75 14.93 17.18
N GLU A 215 -2.94 16.14 16.67
CA GLU A 215 -2.32 17.38 17.17
C GLU A 215 -3.15 18.08 18.26
N ALA A 216 -4.45 17.80 18.32
CA ALA A 216 -5.34 18.39 19.31
C ALA A 216 -4.82 18.18 20.74
N PRO A 217 -4.88 19.20 21.61
CA PRO A 217 -4.53 19.06 23.02
C PRO A 217 -5.45 18.02 23.67
N GLY A 218 -4.87 17.12 24.44
CA GLY A 218 -5.60 16.08 25.19
C GLY A 218 -6.16 16.60 26.50
#